data_34d0934b347a154e0dbaa45b66936459
#
_entry.id   34d0934b347a154e0dbaa45b66936459
#
_cell.length_a   1.000
_cell.length_b   1.000
_cell.length_c   1.000
_cell.angle_alpha   90.00
_cell.angle_beta   90.00
_cell.angle_gamma   90.00
#
_symmetry.space_group_name_H-M   'P 1'
#
loop_
_entity.id
_entity.type
_entity.pdbx_description
1 polymer ?
#
loop_
_entity_poly.entity_id
_entity_poly.type
_entity_poly.pdbx_seq_one_letter_code
_entity_poly.pdbx_strand_id
1 'polypeptide(L)'
;SEMCIRDRACMEPLPEAPLPLPNDAPHLLEILAAEQPGQRIQTSVRQALQRQTQALVNRYAREYSSNHIHNLAAIVADVETGEVLAYAGNATYPADERQGNQVDIITSPRSTGSILKPFLYAGMLHDGLLLPSMLVSDVPLNINGFSPHNYNKTFYGAVPAHVAIERSLNVPLVRMFSQYNTGRFMSLLKSWGMTTLRFSEEHYGASLLSLIHI
;
A
#
# COMPACT_ATOMS: atom_id res chain seq x y z
N SER A 1 49.16 11.63 24.95
CA SER A 1 48.64 12.78 25.66
C SER A 1 47.71 13.58 24.74
N GLU A 2 46.78 14.32 25.28
CA GLU A 2 45.75 15.05 24.53
C GLU A 2 46.29 16.00 23.46
N MET A 3 47.45 16.57 23.68
CA MET A 3 48.13 17.48 22.72
C MET A 3 48.49 16.76 21.41
N CYS A 4 48.95 15.52 21.47
CA CYS A 4 49.29 14.74 20.27
C CYS A 4 48.08 14.34 19.42
N ILE A 5 46.91 14.13 20.06
CA ILE A 5 45.66 13.81 19.36
C ILE A 5 45.17 15.05 18.64
N ARG A 6 45.23 16.20 19.29
CA ARG A 6 44.84 17.50 18.72
C ARG A 6 45.71 17.92 17.54
N ASP A 7 47.02 17.77 17.66
CA ASP A 7 47.97 18.08 16.58
C ASP A 7 47.77 17.17 15.38
N ARG A 8 47.51 15.87 15.60
CA ARG A 8 47.23 14.92 14.53
C ARG A 8 45.91 15.28 13.82
N ALA A 9 44.86 15.60 14.54
CA ALA A 9 43.58 16.01 13.96
C ALA A 9 43.68 17.30 13.12
N CYS A 10 44.57 18.23 13.51
CA CYS A 10 44.85 19.44 12.74
C CYS A 10 45.69 19.20 11.47
N MET A 11 46.37 18.07 11.39
CA MET A 11 47.21 17.70 10.24
C MET A 11 46.50 16.80 9.23
N GLU A 12 45.34 16.25 9.58
CA GLU A 12 44.56 15.46 8.65
C GLU A 12 43.90 16.37 7.58
N PRO A 13 44.06 16.04 6.29
CA PRO A 13 43.43 16.82 5.24
C PRO A 13 41.92 16.75 5.41
N LEU A 14 41.25 17.92 5.39
CA LEU A 14 39.80 17.98 5.37
C LEU A 14 39.30 17.31 4.09
N PRO A 15 38.24 16.53 4.16
CA PRO A 15 37.60 15.98 2.96
C PRO A 15 37.17 17.11 2.02
N GLU A 16 37.39 16.95 0.72
CA GLU A 16 37.04 17.95 -0.32
C GLU A 16 35.56 18.30 -0.33
N ALA A 17 34.70 17.38 0.14
CA ALA A 17 33.29 17.57 0.32
C ALA A 17 32.81 17.01 1.67
N PRO A 18 31.72 17.55 2.25
CA PRO A 18 31.13 16.97 3.45
C PRO A 18 30.81 15.49 3.25
N LEU A 19 31.15 14.65 4.25
CA LEU A 19 30.76 13.25 4.22
C LEU A 19 29.24 13.14 4.16
N PRO A 20 28.70 12.32 3.26
CA PRO A 20 27.26 12.15 3.18
C PRO A 20 26.74 11.58 4.50
N LEU A 21 25.69 12.19 5.03
CA LEU A 21 25.01 11.67 6.20
C LEU A 21 24.35 10.32 5.87
N PRO A 22 24.34 9.37 6.81
CA PRO A 22 23.61 8.13 6.63
C PRO A 22 22.14 8.43 6.32
N ASN A 23 21.64 7.90 5.22
CA ASN A 23 20.27 8.09 4.79
C ASN A 23 19.64 6.73 4.43
N ASP A 24 19.22 5.99 5.45
CA ASP A 24 18.62 4.67 5.28
C ASP A 24 17.14 4.73 4.86
N ALA A 25 16.47 5.89 5.05
CA ALA A 25 15.05 6.09 4.74
C ALA A 25 14.77 7.48 4.14
N PRO A 26 15.25 7.78 2.92
CA PRO A 26 15.21 9.13 2.35
C PRO A 26 13.79 9.70 2.26
N HIS A 27 12.83 8.95 1.75
CA HIS A 27 11.45 9.41 1.59
C HIS A 27 10.77 9.71 2.92
N LEU A 28 10.98 8.88 3.95
CA LEU A 28 10.47 9.15 5.29
C LEU A 28 11.12 10.41 5.90
N LEU A 29 12.42 10.59 5.67
CA LEU A 29 13.13 11.78 6.13
C LEU A 29 12.54 13.06 5.52
N GLU A 30 12.24 13.06 4.23
CA GLU A 30 11.62 14.22 3.56
C GLU A 30 10.25 14.57 4.15
N ILE A 31 9.39 13.57 4.40
CA ILE A 31 8.07 13.77 5.03
C ILE A 31 8.25 14.39 6.42
N LEU A 32 9.06 13.77 7.26
CA LEU A 32 9.24 14.21 8.63
C LEU A 32 9.95 15.57 8.73
N ALA A 33 10.91 15.85 7.84
CA ALA A 33 11.58 17.14 7.77
C ALA A 33 10.63 18.28 7.34
N ALA A 34 9.65 17.98 6.49
CA ALA A 34 8.62 18.94 6.09
C ALA A 34 7.61 19.19 7.22
N GLU A 35 7.25 18.16 7.99
CA GLU A 35 6.31 18.28 9.11
C GLU A 35 6.94 18.96 10.34
N GLN A 36 8.21 18.67 10.62
CA GLN A 36 8.93 19.13 11.82
C GLN A 36 10.32 19.65 11.46
N PRO A 37 10.43 20.80 10.79
CA PRO A 37 11.71 21.33 10.32
C PRO A 37 12.67 21.63 11.47
N GLY A 38 13.92 21.18 11.32
CA GLY A 38 14.99 21.41 12.28
C GLY A 38 14.87 20.65 13.60
N GLN A 39 13.92 19.75 13.73
CA GLN A 39 13.70 18.95 14.94
C GLN A 39 14.46 17.62 14.90
N ARG A 40 14.85 17.13 16.07
CA ARG A 40 15.31 15.74 16.22
C ARG A 40 14.09 14.84 16.42
N ILE A 41 13.82 14.00 15.45
CA ILE A 41 12.65 13.12 15.46
C ILE A 41 13.09 11.69 15.80
N GLN A 42 12.45 11.09 16.81
CA GLN A 42 12.62 9.69 17.12
C GLN A 42 11.48 8.90 16.46
N THR A 43 11.84 7.85 15.71
CA THR A 43 10.88 6.99 15.00
C THR A 43 10.91 5.56 15.53
N SER A 44 9.89 4.78 15.20
CA SER A 44 9.83 3.33 15.46
C SER A 44 10.62 2.49 14.45
N VAL A 45 11.19 3.11 13.41
CA VAL A 45 11.93 2.42 12.35
C VAL A 45 13.16 1.71 12.92
N ARG A 46 13.29 0.42 12.60
CA ARG A 46 14.44 -0.42 12.98
C ARG A 46 15.45 -0.45 11.85
N GLN A 47 16.64 0.11 12.06
CA GLN A 47 17.66 0.29 11.03
C GLN A 47 17.97 -0.99 10.23
N ALA A 48 18.17 -2.11 10.93
CA ALA A 48 18.47 -3.38 10.25
C ALA A 48 17.34 -3.82 9.33
N LEU A 49 16.09 -3.71 9.79
CA LEU A 49 14.91 -4.06 9.00
C LEU A 49 14.70 -3.09 7.84
N GLN A 50 14.92 -1.79 8.07
CA GLN A 50 14.88 -0.76 7.03
C GLN A 50 15.84 -1.08 5.88
N ARG A 51 17.11 -1.40 6.20
CA ARG A 51 18.12 -1.77 5.19
C ARG A 51 17.73 -3.04 4.42
N GLN A 52 17.21 -4.05 5.11
CA GLN A 52 16.74 -5.27 4.47
C GLN A 52 15.56 -5.00 3.54
N THR A 53 14.59 -4.22 3.99
CA THR A 53 13.41 -3.84 3.20
C THR A 53 13.82 -3.06 1.96
N GLN A 54 14.69 -2.06 2.10
CA GLN A 54 15.18 -1.28 0.95
C GLN A 54 15.98 -2.16 -0.03
N ALA A 55 16.80 -3.08 0.47
CA ALA A 55 17.54 -4.02 -0.38
C ALA A 55 16.60 -4.94 -1.18
N LEU A 56 15.50 -5.41 -0.57
CA LEU A 56 14.47 -6.20 -1.24
C LEU A 56 13.76 -5.38 -2.33
N VAL A 57 13.32 -4.17 -2.01
CA VAL A 57 12.69 -3.26 -2.97
C VAL A 57 13.60 -3.00 -4.16
N ASN A 58 14.87 -2.71 -3.92
CA ASN A 58 15.85 -2.48 -4.97
C ASN A 58 16.13 -3.74 -5.82
N ARG A 59 16.14 -4.92 -5.20
CA ARG A 59 16.30 -6.18 -5.93
C ARG A 59 15.15 -6.41 -6.89
N TYR A 60 13.90 -6.29 -6.41
CA TYR A 60 12.73 -6.50 -7.24
C TYR A 60 12.56 -5.41 -8.32
N ALA A 61 12.94 -4.16 -8.03
CA ALA A 61 12.95 -3.11 -9.05
C ALA A 61 13.89 -3.44 -10.21
N ARG A 62 15.06 -4.05 -9.93
CA ARG A 62 15.97 -4.55 -10.97
C ARG A 62 15.38 -5.73 -11.74
N GLU A 63 14.80 -6.69 -11.01
CA GLU A 63 14.21 -7.89 -11.62
C GLU A 63 13.07 -7.54 -12.57
N TYR A 64 12.22 -6.59 -12.17
CA TYR A 64 11.04 -6.21 -12.96
C TYR A 64 11.29 -5.06 -13.94
N SER A 65 12.50 -4.51 -14.01
CA SER A 65 12.83 -3.41 -14.92
C SER A 65 12.60 -3.76 -16.39
N SER A 66 12.82 -5.01 -16.77
CA SER A 66 12.51 -5.53 -18.13
C SER A 66 11.01 -5.50 -18.46
N ASN A 67 10.15 -5.48 -17.44
CA ASN A 67 8.70 -5.35 -17.58
C ASN A 67 8.24 -3.89 -17.43
N HIS A 68 9.16 -2.93 -17.49
CA HIS A 68 8.91 -1.49 -17.29
C HIS A 68 8.35 -1.14 -15.91
N ILE A 69 8.62 -1.96 -14.88
CA ILE A 69 8.26 -1.69 -13.49
C ILE A 69 9.52 -1.19 -12.79
N HIS A 70 9.61 0.13 -12.59
CA HIS A 70 10.79 0.79 -12.03
C HIS A 70 10.56 1.30 -10.60
N ASN A 71 9.31 1.49 -10.21
CA ASN A 71 8.92 2.05 -8.93
C ASN A 71 8.27 0.97 -8.07
N LEU A 72 8.86 0.70 -6.91
CA LEU A 72 8.35 -0.24 -5.92
C LEU A 72 8.49 0.39 -4.55
N ALA A 73 7.51 0.15 -3.69
CA ALA A 73 7.55 0.58 -2.30
C ALA A 73 7.16 -0.56 -1.38
N ALA A 74 7.61 -0.47 -0.14
CA ALA A 74 7.23 -1.41 0.91
C ALA A 74 7.18 -0.73 2.26
N ILE A 75 6.19 -1.09 3.06
CA ILE A 75 6.05 -0.72 4.45
C ILE A 75 5.98 -1.98 5.30
N VAL A 76 6.66 -1.98 6.43
CA VAL A 76 6.57 -3.05 7.42
C VAL A 76 6.02 -2.45 8.70
N ALA A 77 4.90 -2.99 9.16
CA ALA A 77 4.26 -2.54 10.39
C ALA A 77 4.14 -3.70 11.38
N ASP A 78 4.20 -3.36 12.65
CA ASP A 78 3.88 -4.29 13.73
C ASP A 78 2.36 -4.46 13.82
N VAL A 79 1.90 -5.71 13.90
CA VAL A 79 0.45 -6.02 13.85
C VAL A 79 -0.25 -5.65 15.16
N GLU A 80 0.45 -5.72 16.28
CA GLU A 80 -0.14 -5.46 17.59
C GLU A 80 -0.16 -3.95 17.92
N THR A 81 0.94 -3.26 17.61
CA THR A 81 1.08 -1.84 17.96
C THR A 81 0.69 -0.89 16.84
N GLY A 82 0.69 -1.35 15.58
CA GLY A 82 0.53 -0.52 14.39
C GLY A 82 1.76 0.33 14.05
N GLU A 83 2.86 0.19 14.79
CA GLU A 83 4.08 0.95 14.54
C GLU A 83 4.72 0.58 13.21
N VAL A 84 5.19 1.59 12.47
CA VAL A 84 5.94 1.38 11.22
C VAL A 84 7.40 1.06 11.56
N LEU A 85 7.82 -0.16 11.26
CA LEU A 85 9.16 -0.67 11.56
C LEU A 85 10.15 -0.51 10.40
N ALA A 86 9.65 -0.39 9.16
CA ALA A 86 10.45 -0.04 7.98
C ALA A 86 9.58 0.69 6.95
N TYR A 87 10.18 1.65 6.25
CA TYR A 87 9.52 2.51 5.27
C TYR A 87 10.41 2.70 4.05
N ALA A 88 10.19 1.95 3.00
CA ALA A 88 10.85 2.11 1.70
C ALA A 88 9.87 2.77 0.73
N GLY A 89 9.91 4.10 0.63
CA GLY A 89 8.97 4.90 -0.15
C GLY A 89 9.06 4.67 -1.65
N ASN A 90 10.24 4.26 -2.14
CA ASN A 90 10.48 3.86 -3.52
C ASN A 90 11.79 3.06 -3.62
N ALA A 91 12.02 2.46 -4.78
CA ALA A 91 13.33 1.92 -5.13
C ALA A 91 14.35 3.06 -5.26
N THR A 92 15.54 2.86 -4.71
CA THR A 92 16.66 3.79 -4.85
C THR A 92 17.62 3.38 -5.97
N TYR A 93 17.30 2.29 -6.70
CA TYR A 93 18.03 1.78 -7.83
C TYR A 93 17.08 1.40 -8.98
N PRO A 94 17.44 1.69 -10.23
CA PRO A 94 18.54 2.57 -10.62
C PRO A 94 18.24 4.01 -10.22
N ALA A 95 19.29 4.77 -9.87
CA ALA A 95 19.19 6.19 -9.56
C ALA A 95 19.01 7.00 -10.87
N ASP A 96 17.91 6.80 -11.56
CA ASP A 96 17.55 7.54 -12.77
C ASP A 96 16.39 8.48 -12.43
N GLU A 97 16.67 9.77 -12.41
CA GLU A 97 15.68 10.82 -12.12
C GLU A 97 14.46 10.75 -13.03
N ARG A 98 14.63 10.26 -14.26
CA ARG A 98 13.53 10.06 -15.22
C ARG A 98 12.54 9.00 -14.79
N GLN A 99 12.92 8.11 -13.89
CA GLN A 99 12.05 7.05 -13.35
C GLN A 99 11.25 7.51 -12.13
N GLY A 100 11.53 8.71 -11.61
CA GLY A 100 10.81 9.26 -10.46
C GLY A 100 11.09 8.52 -9.14
N ASN A 101 12.25 7.88 -8.99
CA ASN A 101 12.62 7.13 -7.79
C ASN A 101 12.73 7.99 -6.52
N GLN A 102 12.79 9.30 -6.67
CA GLN A 102 12.79 10.26 -5.56
C GLN A 102 11.39 10.48 -4.97
N VAL A 103 10.33 10.11 -5.70
CA VAL A 103 8.95 10.31 -5.26
C VAL A 103 8.55 9.20 -4.30
N ASP A 104 8.03 9.56 -3.13
CA ASP A 104 7.38 8.62 -2.24
C ASP A 104 6.06 8.14 -2.86
N ILE A 105 5.99 6.84 -3.17
CA ILE A 105 4.81 6.24 -3.76
C ILE A 105 3.93 5.50 -2.74
N ILE A 106 4.30 5.41 -1.47
CA ILE A 106 3.46 4.79 -0.44
C ILE A 106 2.17 5.59 -0.26
N THR A 107 2.28 6.90 -0.14
CA THR A 107 1.15 7.80 0.09
C THR A 107 0.44 8.23 -1.20
N SER A 108 0.95 7.85 -2.37
CA SER A 108 0.37 8.23 -3.66
C SER A 108 -1.01 7.59 -3.87
N PRO A 109 -2.04 8.36 -4.23
CA PRO A 109 -3.35 7.83 -4.56
C PRO A 109 -3.26 6.81 -5.70
N ARG A 110 -3.90 5.67 -5.50
CA ARG A 110 -3.99 4.63 -6.52
C ARG A 110 -5.25 3.82 -6.36
N SER A 111 -5.58 3.08 -7.37
CA SER A 111 -6.69 2.16 -7.26
C SER A 111 -6.39 1.03 -6.28
N THR A 112 -7.40 0.69 -5.52
CA THR A 112 -7.34 -0.34 -4.49
C THR A 112 -7.40 -1.76 -5.05
N GLY A 113 -7.92 -1.94 -6.27
CA GLY A 113 -8.16 -3.26 -6.82
C GLY A 113 -9.01 -4.11 -5.86
N SER A 114 -8.63 -5.38 -5.69
CA SER A 114 -9.34 -6.32 -4.81
C SER A 114 -9.03 -6.16 -3.31
N ILE A 115 -8.18 -5.21 -2.92
CA ILE A 115 -7.79 -5.01 -1.50
C ILE A 115 -8.98 -4.64 -0.62
N LEU A 116 -10.00 -3.96 -1.17
CA LEU A 116 -11.18 -3.57 -0.41
C LEU A 116 -12.22 -4.70 -0.20
N LYS A 117 -12.09 -5.83 -0.87
CA LYS A 117 -13.02 -6.96 -0.73
C LYS A 117 -13.09 -7.53 0.70
N PRO A 118 -11.97 -7.75 1.43
CA PRO A 118 -12.02 -8.15 2.83
C PRO A 118 -12.76 -7.16 3.73
N PHE A 119 -12.65 -5.87 3.46
CA PHE A 119 -13.35 -4.83 4.22
C PHE A 119 -14.86 -4.88 4.02
N LEU A 120 -15.33 -5.12 2.78
CA LEU A 120 -16.73 -5.36 2.50
C LEU A 120 -17.23 -6.60 3.26
N TYR A 121 -16.49 -7.69 3.18
CA TYR A 121 -16.83 -8.93 3.86
C TYR A 121 -16.94 -8.71 5.39
N ALA A 122 -15.95 -8.05 5.98
CA ALA A 122 -15.94 -7.72 7.41
C ALA A 122 -17.13 -6.83 7.80
N GLY A 123 -17.44 -5.81 6.99
CA GLY A 123 -18.60 -4.94 7.22
C GLY A 123 -19.92 -5.69 7.20
N MET A 124 -20.11 -6.56 6.21
CA MET A 124 -21.33 -7.36 6.11
C MET A 124 -21.48 -8.37 7.26
N LEU A 125 -20.37 -8.97 7.73
CA LEU A 125 -20.37 -9.82 8.93
C LEU A 125 -20.73 -9.03 10.18
N HIS A 126 -20.13 -7.87 10.37
CA HIS A 126 -20.38 -7.00 11.51
C HIS A 126 -21.84 -6.58 11.59
N ASP A 127 -22.43 -6.27 10.46
CA ASP A 127 -23.81 -5.82 10.35
C ASP A 127 -24.85 -6.98 10.37
N GLY A 128 -24.39 -8.22 10.51
CA GLY A 128 -25.25 -9.41 10.54
C GLY A 128 -25.92 -9.74 9.21
N LEU A 129 -25.47 -9.17 8.09
CA LEU A 129 -26.00 -9.40 6.75
C LEU A 129 -25.42 -10.64 6.08
N LEU A 130 -24.35 -11.17 6.63
CA LEU A 130 -23.63 -12.30 6.09
C LEU A 130 -23.13 -13.23 7.21
N LEU A 131 -23.09 -14.54 6.92
CA LEU A 131 -22.39 -15.52 7.74
C LEU A 131 -21.28 -16.16 6.89
N PRO A 132 -20.17 -16.60 7.51
CA PRO A 132 -19.05 -17.18 6.75
C PRO A 132 -19.44 -18.34 5.85
N SER A 133 -20.34 -19.21 6.28
CA SER A 133 -20.84 -20.37 5.56
C SER A 133 -22.05 -20.09 4.66
N MET A 134 -22.59 -18.87 4.69
CA MET A 134 -23.72 -18.49 3.85
C MET A 134 -23.35 -18.64 2.37
N LEU A 135 -24.23 -19.26 1.59
CA LEU A 135 -24.03 -19.39 0.15
C LEU A 135 -24.31 -18.07 -0.55
N VAL A 136 -23.33 -17.64 -1.35
CA VAL A 136 -23.44 -16.46 -2.23
C VAL A 136 -23.43 -16.91 -3.68
N SER A 137 -24.26 -16.26 -4.49
CA SER A 137 -24.45 -16.66 -5.88
C SER A 137 -23.28 -16.22 -6.76
N ASP A 138 -22.69 -17.17 -7.49
CA ASP A 138 -21.65 -16.97 -8.49
C ASP A 138 -22.13 -17.42 -9.86
N VAL A 139 -23.11 -16.72 -10.40
CA VAL A 139 -23.67 -16.92 -11.73
C VAL A 139 -23.57 -15.62 -12.53
N PRO A 140 -23.64 -15.66 -13.87
CA PRO A 140 -23.60 -14.46 -14.69
C PRO A 140 -24.47 -13.34 -14.14
N LEU A 141 -23.94 -12.14 -14.10
CA LEU A 141 -24.55 -10.96 -13.53
C LEU A 141 -24.43 -9.80 -14.52
N ASN A 142 -25.49 -9.04 -14.70
CA ASN A 142 -25.46 -7.76 -15.40
C ASN A 142 -26.10 -6.69 -14.50
N ILE A 143 -25.36 -5.63 -14.25
CA ILE A 143 -25.81 -4.48 -13.46
C ILE A 143 -25.65 -3.24 -14.34
N ASN A 144 -26.73 -2.71 -14.87
CA ASN A 144 -26.72 -1.50 -15.69
C ASN A 144 -25.70 -1.53 -16.85
N GLY A 145 -25.57 -2.69 -17.53
CA GLY A 145 -24.63 -2.89 -18.61
C GLY A 145 -23.24 -3.37 -18.17
N PHE A 146 -22.93 -3.36 -16.87
CA PHE A 146 -21.71 -3.93 -16.33
C PHE A 146 -21.87 -5.42 -16.05
N SER A 147 -21.04 -6.25 -16.66
CA SER A 147 -21.05 -7.72 -16.52
C SER A 147 -19.73 -8.21 -15.94
N PRO A 148 -19.61 -8.32 -14.60
CA PRO A 148 -18.39 -8.81 -13.98
C PRO A 148 -18.12 -10.27 -14.30
N HIS A 149 -16.84 -10.61 -14.44
CA HIS A 149 -16.37 -11.99 -14.61
C HIS A 149 -15.34 -12.31 -13.54
N ASN A 150 -15.29 -13.59 -13.12
CA ASN A 150 -14.18 -14.09 -12.33
C ASN A 150 -12.90 -14.13 -13.19
N TYR A 151 -11.73 -14.06 -12.55
CA TYR A 151 -10.45 -14.01 -13.25
C TYR A 151 -10.28 -15.18 -14.27
N ASN A 152 -10.70 -16.37 -13.88
CA ASN A 152 -10.65 -17.59 -14.71
C ASN A 152 -11.83 -17.71 -15.70
N LYS A 153 -12.70 -16.70 -15.79
CA LYS A 153 -13.90 -16.67 -16.65
C LYS A 153 -14.90 -17.80 -16.41
N THR A 154 -14.85 -18.45 -15.24
CA THR A 154 -15.77 -19.52 -14.86
C THR A 154 -16.70 -19.06 -13.74
N PHE A 155 -17.86 -19.72 -13.64
CA PHE A 155 -18.85 -19.49 -12.59
C PHE A 155 -19.05 -20.82 -11.83
N TYR A 156 -19.16 -20.73 -10.51
CA TYR A 156 -19.27 -21.90 -9.62
C TYR A 156 -20.70 -22.15 -9.14
N GLY A 157 -21.67 -21.35 -9.60
CA GLY A 157 -23.07 -21.43 -9.22
C GLY A 157 -23.35 -20.80 -7.86
N ALA A 158 -23.01 -21.47 -6.79
CA ALA A 158 -23.09 -20.94 -5.42
C ALA A 158 -21.86 -21.40 -4.63
N VAL A 159 -21.29 -20.47 -3.88
CA VAL A 159 -20.08 -20.71 -3.05
C VAL A 159 -20.29 -20.15 -1.64
N PRO A 160 -19.70 -20.75 -0.60
CA PRO A 160 -19.70 -20.15 0.72
C PRO A 160 -19.00 -18.76 0.68
N ALA A 161 -19.50 -17.82 1.48
CA ALA A 161 -19.02 -16.44 1.48
C ALA A 161 -17.51 -16.37 1.81
N HIS A 162 -17.02 -17.19 2.75
CA HIS A 162 -15.59 -17.26 3.06
C HIS A 162 -14.76 -17.76 1.86
N VAL A 163 -15.27 -18.69 1.05
CA VAL A 163 -14.59 -19.16 -0.17
C VAL A 163 -14.59 -18.06 -1.24
N ALA A 164 -15.67 -17.29 -1.35
CA ALA A 164 -15.75 -16.18 -2.29
C ALA A 164 -14.67 -15.12 -2.01
N ILE A 165 -14.41 -14.80 -0.72
CA ILE A 165 -13.37 -13.85 -0.34
C ILE A 165 -11.98 -14.45 -0.45
N GLU A 166 -11.76 -15.68 -0.01
CA GLU A 166 -10.48 -16.38 -0.07
C GLU A 166 -9.94 -16.46 -1.51
N ARG A 167 -10.84 -16.77 -2.46
CA ARG A 167 -10.52 -16.83 -3.90
C ARG A 167 -10.63 -15.51 -4.62
N SER A 168 -11.00 -14.45 -3.92
CA SER A 168 -11.22 -13.11 -4.49
C SER A 168 -12.15 -13.12 -5.70
N LEU A 169 -13.22 -13.92 -5.67
CA LEU A 169 -14.18 -14.02 -6.77
C LEU A 169 -14.87 -12.67 -7.01
N ASN A 170 -14.92 -12.24 -8.26
CA ASN A 170 -15.48 -10.92 -8.59
C ASN A 170 -17.01 -10.94 -8.52
N VAL A 171 -17.64 -11.92 -9.15
CA VAL A 171 -19.10 -11.94 -9.33
C VAL A 171 -19.85 -11.98 -7.99
N PRO A 172 -19.58 -12.93 -7.07
CA PRO A 172 -20.25 -12.94 -5.78
C PRO A 172 -19.97 -11.67 -4.96
N LEU A 173 -18.74 -11.14 -5.01
CA LEU A 173 -18.40 -9.94 -4.24
C LEU A 173 -19.01 -8.66 -4.80
N VAL A 174 -19.16 -8.51 -6.11
CA VAL A 174 -19.92 -7.42 -6.71
C VAL A 174 -21.40 -7.53 -6.33
N ARG A 175 -21.97 -8.72 -6.28
CA ARG A 175 -23.34 -8.94 -5.83
C ARG A 175 -23.52 -8.57 -4.35
N MET A 176 -22.61 -9.01 -3.49
CA MET A 176 -22.57 -8.62 -2.07
C MET A 176 -22.47 -7.10 -1.91
N PHE A 177 -21.60 -6.46 -2.69
CA PHE A 177 -21.45 -5.01 -2.67
C PHE A 177 -22.75 -4.28 -3.08
N SER A 178 -23.43 -4.76 -4.12
CA SER A 178 -24.72 -4.18 -4.54
C SER A 178 -25.78 -4.29 -3.43
N GLN A 179 -25.75 -5.38 -2.65
CA GLN A 179 -26.65 -5.55 -1.50
C GLN A 179 -26.27 -4.65 -0.31
N TYR A 180 -24.96 -4.46 -0.08
CA TYR A 180 -24.48 -3.63 1.03
C TYR A 180 -24.67 -2.13 0.79
N ASN A 181 -24.70 -1.71 -0.46
CA ASN A 181 -24.80 -0.34 -0.95
C ASN A 181 -23.46 0.44 -0.88
N THR A 182 -23.19 1.21 -1.92
CA THR A 182 -21.93 1.99 -2.06
C THR A 182 -21.76 3.00 -0.93
N GLY A 183 -22.80 3.77 -0.60
CA GLY A 183 -22.73 4.79 0.44
C GLY A 183 -22.47 4.23 1.82
N ARG A 184 -23.12 3.12 2.17
CA ARG A 184 -22.86 2.43 3.44
C ARG A 184 -21.42 1.95 3.52
N PHE A 185 -20.89 1.37 2.45
CA PHE A 185 -19.51 0.89 2.39
C PHE A 185 -18.51 2.04 2.47
N MET A 186 -18.73 3.14 1.74
CA MET A 186 -17.89 4.33 1.83
C MET A 186 -17.89 4.93 3.24
N SER A 187 -19.05 4.99 3.90
CA SER A 187 -19.15 5.46 5.28
C SER A 187 -18.35 4.58 6.24
N LEU A 188 -18.44 3.26 6.05
CA LEU A 188 -17.66 2.29 6.84
C LEU A 188 -16.14 2.48 6.63
N LEU A 189 -15.68 2.59 5.38
CA LEU A 189 -14.26 2.81 5.06
C LEU A 189 -13.75 4.14 5.66
N LYS A 190 -14.56 5.20 5.62
CA LYS A 190 -14.23 6.48 6.27
C LYS A 190 -14.13 6.36 7.78
N SER A 191 -15.04 5.61 8.42
CA SER A 191 -14.98 5.36 9.87
C SER A 191 -13.73 4.59 10.30
N TRP A 192 -13.18 3.79 9.39
CA TRP A 192 -11.92 3.06 9.58
C TRP A 192 -10.67 3.85 9.15
N GLY A 193 -10.81 5.16 8.87
CA GLY A 193 -9.71 6.07 8.61
C GLY A 193 -9.34 6.25 7.13
N MET A 194 -10.12 5.72 6.17
CA MET A 194 -9.88 5.97 4.76
C MET A 194 -10.39 7.37 4.36
N THR A 195 -9.53 8.38 4.47
CA THR A 195 -9.86 9.79 4.21
C THR A 195 -9.76 10.20 2.74
N THR A 196 -9.23 9.32 1.88
CA THR A 196 -8.92 9.62 0.47
C THR A 196 -10.11 9.44 -0.48
N LEU A 197 -11.24 8.92 0.01
CA LEU A 197 -12.48 8.80 -0.77
C LEU A 197 -13.17 10.17 -0.89
N ARG A 198 -12.83 10.93 -1.94
CA ARG A 198 -13.23 12.35 -2.12
C ARG A 198 -14.41 12.55 -3.07
N PHE A 199 -14.73 11.56 -3.90
CA PHE A 199 -15.80 11.64 -4.88
C PHE A 199 -17.13 11.06 -4.36
N SER A 200 -18.19 11.24 -5.14
CA SER A 200 -19.53 10.72 -4.81
C SER A 200 -19.62 9.21 -4.97
N GLU A 201 -20.71 8.64 -4.43
CA GLU A 201 -21.02 7.22 -4.55
C GLU A 201 -21.18 6.77 -6.02
N GLU A 202 -21.77 7.63 -6.83
CA GLU A 202 -21.99 7.36 -8.26
C GLU A 202 -20.67 7.30 -9.04
N HIS A 203 -19.69 8.12 -8.63
CA HIS A 203 -18.35 8.12 -9.25
C HIS A 203 -17.64 6.78 -9.05
N TYR A 204 -17.69 6.25 -7.82
CA TYR A 204 -16.98 5.01 -7.51
C TYR A 204 -17.75 3.78 -7.98
N GLY A 205 -19.05 3.72 -7.74
CA GLY A 205 -19.88 2.56 -8.12
C GLY A 205 -19.24 1.22 -7.79
N ALA A 206 -19.44 0.22 -8.64
CA ALA A 206 -18.85 -1.12 -8.48
C ALA A 206 -17.32 -1.15 -8.67
N SER A 207 -16.73 -0.10 -9.25
CA SER A 207 -15.28 0.00 -9.45
C SER A 207 -14.50 0.10 -8.15
N LEU A 208 -15.17 0.50 -7.05
CA LEU A 208 -14.57 0.54 -5.72
C LEU A 208 -14.06 -0.83 -5.24
N LEU A 209 -14.62 -1.93 -5.73
CA LEU A 209 -14.23 -3.29 -5.35
C LEU A 209 -13.38 -4.02 -6.39
N SER A 210 -13.37 -3.56 -7.61
CA SER A 210 -12.75 -4.32 -8.69
C SER A 210 -12.37 -3.40 -9.85
N LEU A 211 -11.09 -3.35 -10.14
CA LEU A 211 -10.54 -2.66 -11.31
C LEU A 211 -10.53 -3.52 -12.57
N ILE A 212 -11.42 -4.47 -12.70
CA ILE A 212 -11.52 -5.22 -13.93
C ILE A 212 -12.45 -4.46 -14.87
N HIS A 213 -11.84 -3.72 -15.76
CA HIS A 213 -12.43 -2.97 -16.87
C HIS A 213 -13.26 -1.72 -16.49
N ILE A 214 -12.58 -0.59 -16.35
CA ILE A 214 -13.05 0.68 -16.87
C ILE A 214 -12.34 0.92 -18.20
#